data_3a856a5e8be2555aa6c38f68a19689a4
#
_entry.id   3a856a5e8be2555aa6c38f68a19689a4
#
_cell.length_a   1.000
_cell.length_b   1.000
_cell.length_c   1.000
_cell.angle_alpha   90.00
_cell.angle_beta   90.00
_cell.angle_gamma   90.00
#
_symmetry.space_group_name_H-M   'P 1'
#
loop_
_entity.id
_entity.type
_entity.pdbx_description
1 polymer ?
#
loop_
_entity_poly.entity_id
_entity_poly.type
_entity_poly.pdbx_seq_one_letter_code
_entity_poly.pdbx_strand_id
1 'polypeptide(L)'
;MPNLLGGIVLGYIWQLIINGFLSFFKTTLTADAAYGFWGMVLAMNWQMIGYMMVIYIAAIQNISEEVKEAALIDGVTRGQMIRKIILPLIMPAITICLFMTTTNAFKMFDLNLALTAGLPGKSTSLVALDIYNSFYNRMGYEGVGQAKAVMFLLIVATISVTQLIITRRKEVEN
;
A
#
# COMPACT_ATOMS: atom_id res chain seq x y z
N MET A 1 -16.74 1.81 -1.16
CA MET A 1 -15.27 1.84 -0.92
C MET A 1 -14.61 0.71 -1.71
N PRO A 2 -13.62 1.00 -2.59
CA PRO A 2 -12.97 -0.04 -3.42
C PRO A 2 -12.29 -1.14 -2.61
N ASN A 3 -11.87 -0.83 -1.38
CA ASN A 3 -11.21 -1.76 -0.47
C ASN A 3 -12.10 -2.96 -0.03
N LEU A 4 -13.40 -2.90 -0.29
CA LEU A 4 -14.33 -4.01 -0.03
C LEU A 4 -14.35 -5.06 -1.16
N LEU A 5 -13.79 -4.73 -2.31
CA LEU A 5 -13.69 -5.64 -3.44
C LEU A 5 -12.50 -6.59 -3.23
N GLY A 6 -12.72 -7.87 -3.47
CA GLY A 6 -11.63 -8.87 -3.41
C GLY A 6 -10.54 -8.57 -4.44
N GLY A 7 -9.28 -8.75 -4.05
CA GLY A 7 -8.13 -8.39 -4.87
C GLY A 7 -8.09 -9.05 -6.25
N ILE A 8 -8.55 -10.30 -6.37
CA ILE A 8 -8.64 -11.02 -7.66
C ILE A 8 -9.64 -10.34 -8.59
N VAL A 9 -10.85 -10.06 -8.11
CA VAL A 9 -11.90 -9.41 -8.90
C VAL A 9 -11.44 -8.01 -9.34
N LEU A 10 -10.90 -7.26 -8.40
CA LEU A 10 -10.34 -5.94 -8.67
C LEU A 10 -9.22 -5.99 -9.72
N GLY A 11 -8.32 -6.96 -9.59
CA GLY A 11 -7.22 -7.17 -10.51
C GLY A 11 -7.68 -7.41 -11.95
N TYR A 12 -8.67 -8.27 -12.16
CA TYR A 12 -9.23 -8.52 -13.49
C TYR A 12 -9.96 -7.29 -14.06
N ILE A 13 -10.72 -6.56 -13.24
CA ILE A 13 -11.38 -5.32 -13.69
C ILE A 13 -10.32 -4.31 -14.16
N TRP A 14 -9.28 -4.07 -13.36
CA TRP A 14 -8.20 -3.17 -13.72
C TRP A 14 -7.40 -3.65 -14.94
N GLN A 15 -7.18 -4.96 -15.06
CA GLN A 15 -6.53 -5.55 -16.24
C GLN A 15 -7.31 -5.21 -17.52
N LEU A 16 -8.64 -5.37 -17.50
CA LEU A 16 -9.50 -5.04 -18.64
C LEU A 16 -9.45 -3.53 -18.97
N ILE A 17 -9.55 -2.67 -17.96
CA ILE A 17 -9.52 -1.22 -18.13
C ILE A 17 -8.17 -0.77 -18.72
N ILE A 18 -7.05 -1.21 -18.11
CA ILE A 18 -5.72 -0.80 -18.54
C ILE A 18 -5.40 -1.35 -19.93
N ASN A 19 -5.71 -2.62 -20.21
CA ASN A 19 -5.50 -3.20 -21.54
C ASN A 19 -6.38 -2.54 -22.59
N GLY A 20 -7.64 -2.17 -22.25
CA GLY A 20 -8.49 -1.38 -23.12
C GLY A 20 -7.85 -0.05 -23.51
N PHE A 21 -7.26 0.67 -22.56
CA PHE A 21 -6.51 1.90 -22.82
C PHE A 21 -5.23 1.65 -23.62
N LEU A 22 -4.43 0.67 -23.24
CA LEU A 22 -3.16 0.34 -23.90
C LEU A 22 -3.34 -0.20 -25.32
N SER A 23 -4.52 -0.76 -25.64
CA SER A 23 -4.83 -1.26 -26.98
C SER A 23 -4.77 -0.15 -28.05
N PHE A 24 -5.07 1.11 -27.70
CA PHE A 24 -4.90 2.25 -28.59
C PHE A 24 -3.44 2.45 -29.02
N PHE A 25 -2.50 2.03 -28.17
CA PHE A 25 -1.05 2.07 -28.43
C PHE A 25 -0.50 0.74 -28.97
N LYS A 26 -1.39 -0.22 -29.31
CA LYS A 26 -1.03 -1.57 -29.79
C LYS A 26 -0.15 -2.35 -28.81
N THR A 27 -0.33 -2.14 -27.51
CA THR A 27 0.42 -2.80 -26.45
C THR A 27 -0.54 -3.33 -25.36
N THR A 28 -0.02 -4.10 -24.43
CA THR A 28 -0.76 -4.68 -23.31
C THR A 28 -0.01 -4.49 -22.00
N LEU A 29 -0.70 -4.65 -20.89
CA LEU A 29 -0.12 -4.53 -19.55
C LEU A 29 1.04 -5.50 -19.31
N THR A 30 1.02 -6.66 -19.97
CA THR A 30 2.02 -7.73 -19.83
C THR A 30 3.10 -7.70 -20.90
N ALA A 31 3.07 -6.71 -21.79
CA ALA A 31 4.08 -6.56 -22.83
C ALA A 31 5.41 -6.03 -22.26
N ASP A 32 5.35 -5.17 -21.25
CA ASP A 32 6.52 -4.58 -20.59
C ASP A 32 6.34 -4.61 -19.06
N ALA A 33 7.45 -4.86 -18.37
CA ALA A 33 7.49 -4.88 -16.89
C ALA A 33 7.07 -3.54 -16.28
N ALA A 34 7.40 -2.42 -16.93
CA ALA A 34 7.04 -1.09 -16.45
C ALA A 34 5.52 -0.88 -16.46
N TYR A 35 4.83 -1.32 -17.52
CA TYR A 35 3.37 -1.23 -17.58
C TYR A 35 2.71 -2.08 -16.48
N GLY A 36 3.20 -3.32 -16.28
CA GLY A 36 2.72 -4.19 -15.22
C GLY A 36 2.94 -3.61 -13.82
N PHE A 37 4.13 -3.07 -13.56
CA PHE A 37 4.46 -2.45 -12.29
C PHE A 37 3.57 -1.22 -12.01
N TRP A 38 3.49 -0.28 -12.94
CA TRP A 38 2.68 0.92 -12.75
C TRP A 38 1.19 0.62 -12.71
N GLY A 39 0.73 -0.41 -13.44
CA GLY A 39 -0.64 -0.91 -13.34
C GLY A 39 -0.98 -1.41 -11.94
N MET A 40 -0.09 -2.17 -11.31
CA MET A 40 -0.26 -2.61 -9.92
C MET A 40 -0.25 -1.43 -8.94
N VAL A 41 0.67 -0.48 -9.11
CA VAL A 41 0.76 0.73 -8.28
C VAL A 41 -0.54 1.54 -8.37
N LEU A 42 -1.07 1.74 -9.58
CA LEU A 42 -2.30 2.49 -9.81
C LEU A 42 -3.51 1.79 -9.15
N ALA A 43 -3.68 0.50 -9.38
CA ALA A 43 -4.79 -0.27 -8.85
C ALA A 43 -4.76 -0.34 -7.31
N MET A 44 -3.57 -0.55 -6.70
CA MET A 44 -3.41 -0.56 -5.25
C MET A 44 -3.69 0.82 -4.63
N ASN A 45 -3.16 1.90 -5.19
CA ASN A 45 -3.43 3.24 -4.69
C ASN A 45 -4.92 3.59 -4.78
N TRP A 46 -5.56 3.28 -5.91
CA TRP A 46 -6.99 3.49 -6.07
C TRP A 46 -7.81 2.72 -5.03
N GLN A 47 -7.41 1.49 -4.71
CA GLN A 47 -8.06 0.68 -3.68
C GLN A 47 -7.89 1.27 -2.27
N MET A 48 -6.71 1.77 -1.95
CA MET A 48 -6.33 2.16 -0.59
C MET A 48 -6.63 3.62 -0.26
N ILE A 49 -6.59 4.53 -1.24
CA ILE A 49 -6.66 5.97 -1.00
C ILE A 49 -7.92 6.40 -0.23
N GLY A 50 -9.09 5.86 -0.61
CA GLY A 50 -10.35 6.20 0.07
C GLY A 50 -10.40 5.73 1.52
N TYR A 51 -9.81 4.58 1.83
CA TYR A 51 -9.73 4.06 3.18
C TYR A 51 -8.78 4.89 4.05
N MET A 52 -7.60 5.21 3.55
CA MET A 52 -6.64 6.07 4.24
C MET A 52 -7.18 7.49 4.45
N MET A 53 -7.91 8.02 3.46
CA MET A 53 -8.53 9.33 3.57
C MET A 53 -9.52 9.40 4.74
N VAL A 54 -10.33 8.36 4.97
CA VAL A 54 -11.26 8.32 6.11
C VAL A 54 -10.51 8.36 7.45
N ILE A 55 -9.40 7.61 7.57
CA ILE A 55 -8.59 7.62 8.79
C ILE A 55 -8.00 9.02 9.06
N TYR A 56 -7.46 9.68 8.03
CA TYR A 56 -6.93 11.04 8.18
C TYR A 56 -7.99 12.06 8.52
N ILE A 57 -9.17 11.99 7.87
CA ILE A 57 -10.29 12.91 8.18
C ILE A 57 -10.71 12.73 9.63
N ALA A 58 -10.90 11.50 10.10
CA ALA A 58 -11.26 11.23 11.48
C ALA A 58 -10.20 11.76 12.46
N ALA A 59 -8.92 11.57 12.17
CA ALA A 59 -7.84 12.08 13.01
C ALA A 59 -7.82 13.62 13.09
N ILE A 60 -8.05 14.29 11.96
CA ILE A 60 -8.10 15.77 11.91
C ILE A 60 -9.34 16.31 12.64
N GLN A 61 -10.48 15.64 12.52
CA GLN A 61 -11.72 16.02 13.19
C GLN A 61 -11.65 15.85 14.72
N ASN A 62 -10.81 14.93 15.21
CA ASN A 62 -10.59 14.74 16.64
C ASN A 62 -9.71 15.82 17.29
N ILE A 63 -9.10 16.71 16.51
CA ILE A 63 -8.37 17.87 17.07
C ILE A 63 -9.40 18.88 17.57
N SER A 64 -9.31 19.22 18.88
CA SER A 64 -10.26 20.17 19.50
C SER A 64 -10.19 21.55 18.82
N GLU A 65 -11.34 22.21 18.71
CA GLU A 65 -11.41 23.56 18.16
C GLU A 65 -10.64 24.56 19.03
N GLU A 66 -10.58 24.35 20.36
CA GLU A 66 -9.82 25.17 21.30
C GLU A 66 -8.35 25.27 20.93
N VAL A 67 -7.72 24.16 20.50
CA VAL A 67 -6.31 24.14 20.06
C VAL A 67 -6.14 24.98 18.79
N LYS A 68 -7.10 24.91 17.88
CA LYS A 68 -7.06 25.67 16.61
C LYS A 68 -7.29 27.15 16.86
N GLU A 69 -8.22 27.51 17.73
CA GLU A 69 -8.51 28.90 18.10
C GLU A 69 -7.35 29.54 18.86
N ALA A 70 -6.77 28.83 19.83
CA ALA A 70 -5.58 29.29 20.54
C ALA A 70 -4.42 29.62 19.59
N ALA A 71 -4.17 28.72 18.64
CA ALA A 71 -3.14 28.94 17.63
C ALA A 71 -3.42 30.12 16.70
N LEU A 72 -4.68 30.41 16.40
CA LEU A 72 -5.08 31.60 15.61
C LEU A 72 -4.86 32.89 16.42
N ILE A 73 -5.16 32.87 17.71
CA ILE A 73 -4.91 34.00 18.62
C ILE A 73 -3.40 34.31 18.71
N ASP A 74 -2.56 33.25 18.72
CA ASP A 74 -1.09 33.38 18.70
C ASP A 74 -0.53 33.84 17.33
N GLY A 75 -1.40 34.12 16.34
CA GLY A 75 -1.00 34.63 15.02
C GLY A 75 -0.33 33.60 14.13
N VAL A 76 -0.59 32.31 14.36
CA VAL A 76 -0.01 31.21 13.56
C VAL A 76 -0.55 31.24 12.14
N THR A 77 0.33 31.24 11.14
CA THR A 77 -0.08 31.15 9.73
C THR A 77 -0.61 29.78 9.38
N ARG A 78 -1.43 29.66 8.29
CA ARG A 78 -1.99 28.38 7.84
C ARG A 78 -0.92 27.30 7.62
N GLY A 79 0.23 27.65 7.08
CA GLY A 79 1.33 26.69 6.87
C GLY A 79 1.96 26.24 8.18
N GLN A 80 2.08 27.12 9.16
CA GLN A 80 2.55 26.79 10.51
C GLN A 80 1.52 25.93 11.25
N MET A 81 0.24 26.25 11.13
CA MET A 81 -0.87 25.45 11.68
C MET A 81 -0.75 23.98 11.22
N ILE A 82 -0.59 23.75 9.92
CA ILE A 82 -0.47 22.38 9.39
C ILE A 82 0.80 21.70 9.92
N ARG A 83 1.97 22.36 9.84
CA ARG A 83 3.25 21.71 10.12
C ARG A 83 3.56 21.56 11.61
N LYS A 84 3.15 22.55 12.44
CA LYS A 84 3.54 22.61 13.85
C LYS A 84 2.45 22.09 14.80
N ILE A 85 1.19 22.06 14.35
CA ILE A 85 0.06 21.68 15.19
C ILE A 85 -0.66 20.46 14.63
N ILE A 86 -1.25 20.55 13.44
CA ILE A 86 -2.06 19.45 12.91
C ILE A 86 -1.22 18.20 12.65
N LEU A 87 -0.08 18.34 11.95
CA LEU A 87 0.74 17.20 11.56
C LEU A 87 1.29 16.41 12.76
N PRO A 88 1.81 17.03 13.84
CA PRO A 88 2.20 16.28 15.03
C PRO A 88 1.03 15.59 15.74
N LEU A 89 -0.14 16.23 15.81
CA LEU A 89 -1.32 15.67 16.47
C LEU A 89 -1.92 14.47 15.72
N ILE A 90 -1.81 14.43 14.39
CA ILE A 90 -2.27 13.30 13.60
C ILE A 90 -1.18 12.23 13.36
N MET A 91 0.00 12.35 13.97
CA MET A 91 1.09 11.36 13.82
C MET A 91 0.65 9.92 14.11
N PRO A 92 -0.20 9.62 15.11
CA PRO A 92 -0.71 8.26 15.30
C PRO A 92 -1.46 7.72 14.08
N ALA A 93 -2.29 8.54 13.43
CA ALA A 93 -2.99 8.16 12.20
C ALA A 93 -2.02 7.92 11.03
N ILE A 94 -0.97 8.76 10.91
CA ILE A 94 0.08 8.57 9.91
C ILE A 94 0.82 7.26 10.15
N THR A 95 1.16 6.92 11.39
CA THR A 95 1.80 5.65 11.76
C THR A 95 0.97 4.46 11.33
N ILE A 96 -0.34 4.48 11.64
CA ILE A 96 -1.28 3.41 11.27
C ILE A 96 -1.37 3.29 9.73
N CYS A 97 -1.57 4.40 9.02
CA CYS A 97 -1.68 4.39 7.57
C CYS A 97 -0.42 3.89 6.88
N LEU A 98 0.76 4.32 7.33
CA LEU A 98 2.05 3.84 6.82
C LEU A 98 2.24 2.35 7.07
N PHE A 99 1.93 1.88 8.28
CA PHE A 99 2.03 0.45 8.62
C PHE A 99 1.10 -0.39 7.74
N MET A 100 -0.16 0.02 7.59
CA MET A 100 -1.13 -0.68 6.74
C MET A 100 -0.72 -0.68 5.27
N THR A 101 -0.27 0.45 4.74
CA THR A 101 0.18 0.55 3.34
C THR A 101 1.38 -0.35 3.08
N THR A 102 2.38 -0.32 3.97
CA THR A 102 3.58 -1.15 3.86
C THR A 102 3.24 -2.63 3.90
N THR A 103 2.45 -3.06 4.90
CA THR A 103 2.06 -4.47 5.02
C THR A 103 1.20 -4.94 3.85
N ASN A 104 0.28 -4.12 3.34
CA ASN A 104 -0.53 -4.46 2.17
C ASN A 104 0.31 -4.54 0.89
N ALA A 105 1.32 -3.68 0.73
CA ALA A 105 2.24 -3.75 -0.41
C ALA A 105 3.02 -5.08 -0.44
N PHE A 106 3.51 -5.54 0.71
CA PHE A 106 4.18 -6.84 0.78
C PHE A 106 3.23 -8.02 0.57
N LYS A 107 1.98 -7.92 1.05
CA LYS A 107 0.96 -8.98 0.91
C LYS A 107 0.25 -8.98 -0.44
N MET A 108 0.63 -8.13 -1.38
CA MET A 108 -0.04 -8.00 -2.68
C MET A 108 0.17 -9.26 -3.54
N PHE A 109 -0.66 -10.29 -3.28
CA PHE A 109 -0.69 -11.54 -4.03
C PHE A 109 -1.82 -11.53 -5.07
N ASP A 110 -3.06 -11.35 -4.60
CA ASP A 110 -4.27 -11.46 -5.43
C ASP A 110 -4.26 -10.51 -6.62
N LEU A 111 -3.90 -9.26 -6.35
CA LEU A 111 -3.81 -8.22 -7.38
C LEU A 111 -2.70 -8.52 -8.39
N ASN A 112 -1.53 -8.97 -7.94
CA ASN A 112 -0.43 -9.34 -8.82
C ASN A 112 -0.77 -10.56 -9.68
N LEU A 113 -1.42 -11.58 -9.08
CA LEU A 113 -1.85 -12.76 -9.81
C LEU A 113 -2.86 -12.41 -10.92
N ALA A 114 -3.90 -11.62 -10.57
CA ALA A 114 -4.96 -11.29 -11.51
C ALA A 114 -4.55 -10.27 -12.57
N LEU A 115 -3.70 -9.31 -12.23
CA LEU A 115 -3.34 -8.22 -13.12
C LEU A 115 -2.26 -8.61 -14.14
N THR A 116 -1.19 -9.26 -13.69
CA THR A 116 -0.01 -9.56 -14.53
C THR A 116 0.39 -11.02 -14.52
N ALA A 117 0.00 -11.80 -13.51
CA ALA A 117 0.48 -13.16 -13.26
C ALA A 117 2.03 -13.26 -13.26
N GLY A 118 2.74 -12.15 -12.98
CA GLY A 118 4.20 -12.05 -13.01
C GLY A 118 4.81 -11.77 -14.40
N LEU A 119 3.99 -11.63 -15.45
CA LEU A 119 4.46 -11.39 -16.83
C LEU A 119 4.96 -9.95 -17.03
N PRO A 120 5.89 -9.70 -17.99
CA PRO A 120 6.60 -10.67 -18.82
C PRO A 120 7.76 -11.36 -18.07
N GLY A 121 8.05 -12.61 -18.39
CA GLY A 121 9.27 -13.31 -17.94
C GLY A 121 9.51 -13.33 -16.42
N LYS A 122 8.45 -13.20 -15.58
CA LYS A 122 8.46 -13.06 -14.12
C LYS A 122 8.96 -11.71 -13.59
N SER A 123 9.22 -10.72 -14.43
CA SER A 123 9.75 -9.41 -14.03
C SER A 123 8.78 -8.59 -13.16
N THR A 124 7.47 -8.88 -13.23
CA THR A 124 6.46 -8.28 -12.36
C THR A 124 5.99 -9.21 -11.22
N SER A 125 6.66 -10.35 -11.04
CA SER A 125 6.32 -11.29 -9.97
C SER A 125 6.78 -10.75 -8.61
N LEU A 126 5.85 -10.37 -7.77
CA LEU A 126 6.14 -10.03 -6.39
C LEU A 126 6.48 -11.29 -5.58
N VAL A 127 7.14 -11.10 -4.44
CA VAL A 127 7.64 -12.21 -3.61
C VAL A 127 6.53 -13.18 -3.19
N ALA A 128 5.35 -12.66 -2.83
CA ALA A 128 4.20 -13.48 -2.46
C ALA A 128 3.75 -14.41 -3.60
N LEU A 129 3.72 -13.89 -4.83
CA LEU A 129 3.39 -14.68 -6.02
C LEU A 129 4.49 -15.71 -6.35
N ASP A 130 5.78 -15.35 -6.18
CA ASP A 130 6.88 -16.28 -6.42
C ASP A 130 6.92 -17.42 -5.38
N ILE A 131 6.58 -17.14 -4.13
CA ILE A 131 6.39 -18.17 -3.09
C ILE A 131 5.28 -19.14 -3.51
N TYR A 132 4.12 -18.61 -3.89
CA TYR A 132 3.00 -19.42 -4.36
C TYR A 132 3.38 -20.29 -5.56
N ASN A 133 4.03 -19.73 -6.57
CA ASN A 133 4.49 -20.46 -7.75
C ASN A 133 5.55 -21.53 -7.41
N SER A 134 6.39 -21.29 -6.41
CA SER A 134 7.35 -22.29 -5.94
C SER A 134 6.65 -23.45 -5.24
N PHE A 135 5.56 -23.19 -4.53
CA PHE A 135 4.82 -24.19 -3.76
C PHE A 135 3.92 -25.06 -4.63
N TYR A 136 3.16 -24.43 -5.55
CA TYR A 136 2.07 -25.10 -6.25
C TYR A 136 2.38 -25.40 -7.73
N ASN A 137 3.26 -24.63 -8.36
CA ASN A 137 3.52 -24.74 -9.79
C ASN A 137 4.86 -25.46 -10.12
N ARG A 138 5.57 -25.96 -9.10
CA ARG A 138 6.85 -26.66 -9.27
C ARG A 138 6.93 -27.87 -8.36
N MET A 139 6.74 -29.08 -8.93
CA MET A 139 6.90 -30.33 -8.19
C MET A 139 8.32 -30.45 -7.59
N GLY A 140 8.41 -30.84 -6.32
CA GLY A 140 9.67 -31.04 -5.60
C GLY A 140 10.31 -29.75 -5.08
N TYR A 141 9.66 -28.58 -5.22
CA TYR A 141 10.13 -27.29 -4.74
C TYR A 141 9.37 -26.78 -3.51
N GLU A 142 8.54 -27.61 -2.88
CA GLU A 142 7.72 -27.25 -1.72
C GLU A 142 8.60 -26.76 -0.56
N GLY A 143 9.72 -27.41 -0.30
CA GLY A 143 10.70 -27.00 0.71
C GLY A 143 11.36 -25.65 0.39
N VAL A 144 11.61 -25.36 -0.89
CA VAL A 144 12.12 -24.05 -1.32
C VAL A 144 11.06 -22.98 -1.14
N GLY A 145 9.79 -23.27 -1.50
CA GLY A 145 8.67 -22.37 -1.27
C GLY A 145 8.51 -22.04 0.21
N GLN A 146 8.62 -23.04 1.08
CA GLN A 146 8.54 -22.87 2.53
C GLN A 146 9.69 -22.02 3.08
N ALA A 147 10.92 -22.27 2.64
CA ALA A 147 12.07 -21.46 3.02
C ALA A 147 11.92 -19.99 2.59
N LYS A 148 11.46 -19.74 1.36
CA LYS A 148 11.13 -18.38 0.88
C LYS A 148 10.08 -17.71 1.74
N ALA A 149 9.02 -18.43 2.13
CA ALA A 149 7.95 -17.89 2.97
C ALA A 149 8.46 -17.48 4.36
N VAL A 150 9.31 -18.30 4.98
CA VAL A 150 9.93 -17.97 6.29
C VAL A 150 10.85 -16.76 6.16
N MET A 151 11.73 -16.73 5.16
CA MET A 151 12.59 -15.57 4.90
C MET A 151 11.79 -14.30 4.67
N PHE A 152 10.72 -14.38 3.87
CA PHE A 152 9.84 -13.27 3.60
C PHE A 152 9.14 -12.76 4.86
N LEU A 153 8.63 -13.66 5.70
CA LEU A 153 8.04 -13.31 6.98
C LEU A 153 9.02 -12.52 7.87
N LEU A 154 10.26 -13.00 7.99
CA LEU A 154 11.29 -12.33 8.80
C LEU A 154 11.62 -10.94 8.28
N ILE A 155 11.75 -10.78 6.96
CA ILE A 155 12.02 -9.49 6.32
C ILE A 155 10.86 -8.52 6.56
N VAL A 156 9.63 -8.94 6.27
CA VAL A 156 8.44 -8.08 6.44
C VAL A 156 8.23 -7.72 7.91
N ALA A 157 8.38 -8.66 8.82
CA ALA A 157 8.28 -8.40 10.25
C ALA A 157 9.33 -7.37 10.71
N THR A 158 10.58 -7.54 10.28
CA THR A 158 11.66 -6.60 10.63
C THR A 158 11.38 -5.19 10.11
N ILE A 159 10.97 -5.06 8.85
CA ILE A 159 10.64 -3.76 8.24
C ILE A 159 9.46 -3.12 8.98
N SER A 160 8.37 -3.89 9.22
CA SER A 160 7.16 -3.38 9.85
C SER A 160 7.39 -2.95 11.30
N VAL A 161 8.15 -3.74 12.08
CA VAL A 161 8.50 -3.40 13.47
C VAL A 161 9.42 -2.19 13.50
N THR A 162 10.43 -2.14 12.65
CA THR A 162 11.35 -1.00 12.58
C THR A 162 10.61 0.29 12.21
N GLN A 163 9.73 0.23 11.21
CA GLN A 163 8.87 1.35 10.82
C GLN A 163 8.00 1.82 12.00
N LEU A 164 7.36 0.88 12.70
CA LEU A 164 6.50 1.20 13.84
C LEU A 164 7.28 1.89 14.97
N ILE A 165 8.47 1.40 15.29
CA ILE A 165 9.33 2.00 16.33
C ILE A 165 9.74 3.42 15.93
N ILE A 166 10.15 3.63 14.68
CA ILE A 166 10.59 4.95 14.19
C ILE A 166 9.45 5.96 14.19
N THR A 167 8.26 5.54 13.75
CA THR A 167 7.11 6.45 13.65
C THR A 167 6.50 6.75 15.02
N ARG A 168 6.39 5.77 15.91
CA ARG A 168 5.91 6.00 17.29
C ARG A 168 6.77 6.97 18.08
N ARG A 169 8.08 6.99 17.87
CA ARG A 169 8.96 7.98 18.53
C ARG A 169 8.67 9.44 18.16
N LYS A 170 7.91 9.68 17.10
CA LYS A 170 7.50 11.02 16.65
C LYS A 170 6.07 11.37 17.05
N GLU A 171 5.37 10.45 17.69
CA GLU A 171 4.03 10.70 18.23
C GLU A 171 4.16 11.58 19.48
N VAL A 172 3.33 12.61 19.54
CA VAL A 172 3.20 13.44 20.75
C VAL A 172 2.21 12.69 21.66
N GLU A 173 2.67 12.33 22.85
CA GLU A 173 1.77 11.79 23.88
C GLU A 173 0.83 12.94 24.32
N ASN A 174 -0.48 12.71 24.14
CA ASN A 174 -1.54 13.60 24.62
C ASN A 174 -1.94 13.22 26.04
#